data_029b54c57adab259cbd3afb495370e59
#
_entry.id   029b54c57adab259cbd3afb495370e59
#
_cell.length_a   1.000
_cell.length_b   1.000
_cell.length_c   1.000
_cell.angle_alpha   90.00
_cell.angle_beta   90.00
_cell.angle_gamma   90.00
#
_symmetry.space_group_name_H-M   'P 1'
#
loop_
_entity.id
_entity.type
_entity.pdbx_description
1 polymer ?
#
loop_
_entity_poly.entity_id
_entity_poly.type
_entity_poly.pdbx_seq_one_letter_code
_entity_poly.pdbx_strand_id
1 'polypeptide(L)'
;MHYIRGQRYDTPQFTEKMMGPNPIKLTEELMLENRTPKGAVVCDLGSGQGITSAFLAQEYGFQVYACDLWSDPAENQAFFDQLGLPHKQLIPVKADALNLPFEPAFFDAVVSVDSYNYFGRDPNFLGQKLLPYVKPDGYLYFAIPGMKQDCHDHLPPELLLSWTPEQLEYMHDVAYWQHMISLTDGIEILSVAEMESNEEVWQDWLKQENEYAIGDRKSMDAGGGKYLNFIQIVLKKCH
;
A
#
# COMPACT_ATOMS: atom_id res chain seq x y z
N MET A 1 -5.22 17.86 4.61
CA MET A 1 -6.38 17.45 3.74
C MET A 1 -7.34 16.66 4.60
N HIS A 2 -8.66 16.72 4.35
CA HIS A 2 -9.60 15.91 5.14
C HIS A 2 -10.00 14.68 4.32
N TYR A 3 -9.63 13.50 4.79
CA TYR A 3 -9.95 12.21 4.17
C TYR A 3 -11.39 11.80 4.49
N ILE A 4 -12.35 12.48 3.82
CA ILE A 4 -13.80 12.38 4.12
C ILE A 4 -14.34 10.97 3.88
N ARG A 5 -13.84 10.28 2.86
CA ARG A 5 -14.25 8.90 2.59
C ARG A 5 -13.69 7.97 3.65
N GLY A 6 -12.40 8.09 3.97
CA GLY A 6 -11.70 7.28 4.97
C GLY A 6 -12.33 7.38 6.36
N GLN A 7 -12.82 8.55 6.76
CA GLN A 7 -13.49 8.73 8.05
C GLN A 7 -14.71 7.81 8.26
N ARG A 8 -15.39 7.38 7.19
CA ARG A 8 -16.51 6.43 7.27
C ARG A 8 -16.08 5.02 7.69
N TYR A 9 -14.79 4.74 7.60
CA TYR A 9 -14.15 3.48 7.93
C TYR A 9 -13.46 3.49 9.31
N ASP A 10 -13.51 4.61 10.03
CA ASP A 10 -13.01 4.73 11.40
C ASP A 10 -13.97 4.00 12.38
N THR A 11 -14.15 2.71 12.16
CA THR A 11 -15.00 1.83 12.97
C THR A 11 -14.19 0.62 13.43
N PRO A 12 -14.53 -0.02 14.58
CA PRO A 12 -13.80 -1.19 15.07
C PRO A 12 -13.66 -2.30 14.03
N GLN A 13 -14.66 -2.49 13.18
CA GLN A 13 -14.65 -3.50 12.11
C GLN A 13 -13.46 -3.33 11.14
N PHE A 14 -12.98 -2.08 10.93
CA PHE A 14 -11.85 -1.77 10.08
C PHE A 14 -10.58 -1.50 10.89
N THR A 15 -10.67 -0.73 11.96
CA THR A 15 -9.49 -0.31 12.72
C THR A 15 -8.78 -1.46 13.42
N GLU A 16 -9.52 -2.47 13.89
CA GLU A 16 -8.95 -3.70 14.49
C GLU A 16 -8.21 -4.58 13.47
N LYS A 17 -8.41 -4.32 12.17
CA LYS A 17 -7.74 -5.05 11.08
C LYS A 17 -6.54 -4.29 10.50
N MET A 18 -6.22 -3.12 11.01
CA MET A 18 -5.02 -2.40 10.62
C MET A 18 -3.77 -3.19 11.01
N MET A 19 -2.79 -3.24 10.11
CA MET A 19 -1.49 -3.88 10.31
C MET A 19 -0.33 -2.89 10.21
N GLY A 20 -0.65 -1.60 10.12
CA GLY A 20 0.26 -0.47 9.98
C GLY A 20 -0.51 0.85 9.99
N PRO A 21 0.15 1.98 9.72
CA PRO A 21 -0.47 3.31 9.61
C PRO A 21 -1.68 3.30 8.68
N ASN A 22 -2.72 4.06 9.04
CA ASN A 22 -4.08 3.92 8.48
C ASN A 22 -4.10 3.75 6.95
N PRO A 23 -4.24 2.52 6.44
CA PRO A 23 -4.10 2.25 5.01
C PRO A 23 -5.30 2.76 4.19
N ILE A 24 -6.44 2.99 4.82
CA ILE A 24 -7.62 3.57 4.16
C ILE A 24 -7.34 5.03 3.75
N LYS A 25 -6.79 5.83 4.67
CA LYS A 25 -6.47 7.24 4.39
C LYS A 25 -5.31 7.36 3.41
N LEU A 26 -4.30 6.49 3.53
CA LEU A 26 -3.24 6.37 2.50
C LEU A 26 -3.83 6.06 1.12
N THR A 27 -4.77 5.10 1.05
CA THR A 27 -5.44 4.76 -0.21
C THR A 27 -6.27 5.93 -0.73
N GLU A 28 -7.00 6.65 0.13
CA GLU A 28 -7.79 7.81 -0.32
C GLU A 28 -6.92 8.90 -0.92
N GLU A 29 -5.78 9.24 -0.29
CA GLU A 29 -4.83 10.20 -0.84
C GLU A 29 -4.23 9.73 -2.16
N LEU A 30 -3.73 8.49 -2.19
CA LEU A 30 -3.14 7.87 -3.38
C LEU A 30 -4.10 7.90 -4.58
N MET A 31 -5.40 7.80 -4.32
CA MET A 31 -6.44 7.74 -5.34
C MET A 31 -7.12 9.10 -5.64
N LEU A 32 -6.59 10.23 -5.14
CA LEU A 32 -7.18 11.56 -5.41
C LEU A 32 -7.23 11.88 -6.90
N GLU A 33 -6.19 11.50 -7.64
CA GLU A 33 -6.10 11.67 -9.09
C GLU A 33 -6.34 10.35 -9.83
N ASN A 34 -7.19 9.48 -9.27
CA ASN A 34 -7.47 8.20 -9.89
C ASN A 34 -8.02 8.36 -11.32
N ARG A 35 -7.39 7.65 -12.26
CA ARG A 35 -7.78 7.59 -13.69
C ARG A 35 -8.37 6.23 -14.08
N THR A 36 -8.40 5.29 -13.15
CA THR A 36 -8.96 3.95 -13.38
C THR A 36 -10.49 4.01 -13.36
N PRO A 37 -11.20 3.52 -14.40
CA PRO A 37 -12.64 3.67 -14.49
C PRO A 37 -13.37 2.75 -13.51
N LYS A 38 -14.60 3.14 -13.14
CA LYS A 38 -15.50 2.28 -12.36
C LYS A 38 -15.74 0.94 -13.07
N GLY A 39 -15.73 -0.14 -12.32
CA GLY A 39 -15.86 -1.50 -12.84
C GLY A 39 -14.56 -2.12 -13.35
N ALA A 40 -13.44 -1.39 -13.27
CA ALA A 40 -12.13 -1.91 -13.58
C ALA A 40 -11.75 -3.10 -12.70
N VAL A 41 -10.94 -3.99 -13.25
CA VAL A 41 -10.35 -5.14 -12.56
C VAL A 41 -9.03 -4.70 -11.92
N VAL A 42 -8.96 -4.71 -10.59
CA VAL A 42 -7.85 -4.17 -9.81
C VAL A 42 -7.24 -5.26 -8.93
N CYS A 43 -5.91 -5.33 -8.91
CA CYS A 43 -5.17 -6.09 -7.91
C CYS A 43 -4.86 -5.17 -6.71
N ASP A 44 -5.27 -5.55 -5.51
CA ASP A 44 -4.74 -4.99 -4.26
C ASP A 44 -3.62 -5.93 -3.79
N LEU A 45 -2.37 -5.53 -4.03
CA LEU A 45 -1.18 -6.35 -3.85
C LEU A 45 -0.58 -6.13 -2.46
N GLY A 46 -0.57 -7.18 -1.63
CA GLY A 46 -0.27 -7.11 -0.21
C GLY A 46 -1.46 -6.56 0.57
N SER A 47 -2.65 -7.10 0.27
CA SER A 47 -3.93 -6.60 0.81
C SER A 47 -4.13 -6.84 2.31
N GLY A 48 -3.26 -7.64 2.95
CA GLY A 48 -3.38 -7.99 4.35
C GLY A 48 -4.77 -8.54 4.69
N GLN A 49 -5.41 -7.96 5.69
CA GLN A 49 -6.76 -8.35 6.12
C GLN A 49 -7.89 -7.75 5.26
N GLY A 50 -7.58 -7.20 4.07
CA GLY A 50 -8.55 -6.83 3.03
C GLY A 50 -9.25 -5.49 3.23
N ILE A 51 -8.83 -4.65 4.16
CA ILE A 51 -9.52 -3.36 4.42
C ILE A 51 -9.35 -2.36 3.26
N THR A 52 -8.18 -2.30 2.64
CA THR A 52 -7.93 -1.51 1.42
C THR A 52 -8.74 -2.02 0.25
N SER A 53 -8.80 -3.33 0.08
CA SER A 53 -9.61 -3.97 -0.97
C SER A 53 -11.09 -3.64 -0.83
N ALA A 54 -11.63 -3.69 0.40
CA ALA A 54 -13.02 -3.32 0.68
C ALA A 54 -13.29 -1.85 0.36
N PHE A 55 -12.38 -0.94 0.75
CA PHE A 55 -12.46 0.48 0.46
C PHE A 55 -12.46 0.76 -1.06
N LEU A 56 -11.54 0.16 -1.81
CA LEU A 56 -11.47 0.29 -3.26
C LEU A 56 -12.74 -0.22 -3.95
N ALA A 57 -13.29 -1.34 -3.51
CA ALA A 57 -14.52 -1.90 -4.06
C ALA A 57 -15.74 -1.00 -3.78
N GLN A 58 -15.87 -0.47 -2.56
CA GLN A 58 -17.03 0.34 -2.15
C GLN A 58 -16.97 1.76 -2.70
N GLU A 59 -15.82 2.42 -2.62
CA GLU A 59 -15.72 3.85 -2.96
C GLU A 59 -15.48 4.11 -4.44
N TYR A 60 -14.79 3.20 -5.11
CA TYR A 60 -14.46 3.36 -6.53
C TYR A 60 -15.24 2.39 -7.43
N GLY A 61 -15.93 1.41 -6.84
CA GLY A 61 -16.73 0.44 -7.58
C GLY A 61 -15.88 -0.50 -8.44
N PHE A 62 -14.65 -0.77 -8.04
CA PHE A 62 -13.78 -1.72 -8.72
C PHE A 62 -14.19 -3.16 -8.44
N GLN A 63 -13.80 -4.06 -9.35
CA GLN A 63 -13.69 -5.49 -9.07
C GLN A 63 -12.27 -5.73 -8.53
N VAL A 64 -12.14 -6.07 -7.24
CA VAL A 64 -10.85 -6.14 -6.57
C VAL A 64 -10.45 -7.57 -6.27
N TYR A 65 -9.26 -7.95 -6.68
CA TYR A 65 -8.56 -9.16 -6.27
C TYR A 65 -7.63 -8.79 -5.10
N ALA A 66 -8.02 -9.19 -3.90
CA ALA A 66 -7.26 -8.97 -2.66
C ALA A 66 -6.16 -10.04 -2.56
N CYS A 67 -4.98 -9.71 -3.04
CA CYS A 67 -3.85 -10.63 -3.17
C CYS A 67 -2.88 -10.47 -2.00
N ASP A 68 -2.70 -11.53 -1.22
CA ASP A 68 -1.78 -11.54 -0.08
C ASP A 68 -1.14 -12.92 0.11
N LEU A 69 0.11 -12.93 0.60
CA LEU A 69 0.86 -14.16 0.85
C LEU A 69 0.55 -14.76 2.22
N TRP A 70 0.30 -13.92 3.21
CA TRP A 70 0.22 -14.32 4.62
C TRP A 70 -1.21 -14.46 5.11
N SER A 71 -2.12 -13.62 4.64
CA SER A 71 -3.52 -13.62 5.06
C SER A 71 -4.27 -14.86 4.57
N ASP A 72 -5.21 -15.33 5.38
CA ASP A 72 -6.10 -16.44 4.99
C ASP A 72 -7.24 -15.91 4.11
N PRO A 73 -7.38 -16.37 2.85
CA PRO A 73 -8.49 -15.98 1.99
C PRO A 73 -9.87 -16.26 2.58
N ALA A 74 -10.01 -17.30 3.40
CA ALA A 74 -11.30 -17.62 4.03
C ALA A 74 -11.69 -16.59 5.11
N GLU A 75 -10.71 -16.08 5.87
CA GLU A 75 -10.94 -15.00 6.85
C GLU A 75 -11.29 -13.68 6.14
N ASN A 76 -10.58 -13.35 5.08
CA ASN A 76 -10.87 -12.19 4.25
C ASN A 76 -12.26 -12.31 3.61
N GLN A 77 -12.63 -13.48 3.09
CA GLN A 77 -13.97 -13.69 2.54
C GLN A 77 -15.06 -13.49 3.59
N ALA A 78 -14.87 -14.05 4.80
CA ALA A 78 -15.83 -13.86 5.90
C ALA A 78 -15.99 -12.38 6.27
N PHE A 79 -14.91 -11.59 6.24
CA PHE A 79 -14.96 -10.14 6.42
C PHE A 79 -15.73 -9.45 5.30
N PHE A 80 -15.49 -9.80 4.04
CA PHE A 80 -16.19 -9.23 2.89
C PHE A 80 -17.68 -9.56 2.88
N ASP A 81 -18.05 -10.75 3.34
CA ASP A 81 -19.46 -11.16 3.49
C ASP A 81 -20.19 -10.32 4.55
N GLN A 82 -19.52 -10.00 5.66
CA GLN A 82 -20.04 -9.10 6.69
C GLN A 82 -20.30 -7.68 6.17
N LEU A 83 -19.53 -7.24 5.17
CA LEU A 83 -19.73 -5.95 4.50
C LEU A 83 -20.84 -5.98 3.44
N GLY A 84 -21.40 -7.16 3.14
CA GLY A 84 -22.42 -7.33 2.11
C GLY A 84 -21.92 -7.14 0.68
N LEU A 85 -20.62 -7.28 0.45
CA LEU A 85 -20.01 -7.13 -0.88
C LEU A 85 -20.18 -8.40 -1.71
N PRO A 86 -20.55 -8.27 -3.00
CA PRO A 86 -20.69 -9.44 -3.86
C PRO A 86 -19.36 -10.17 -4.06
N HIS A 87 -19.35 -11.51 -3.97
CA HIS A 87 -18.16 -12.34 -4.19
C HIS A 87 -17.46 -12.11 -5.54
N LYS A 88 -18.21 -11.67 -6.55
CA LYS A 88 -17.63 -11.32 -7.87
C LYS A 88 -16.96 -9.94 -7.90
N GLN A 89 -17.24 -9.09 -6.91
CA GLN A 89 -16.68 -7.75 -6.85
C GLN A 89 -15.42 -7.70 -5.98
N LEU A 90 -15.33 -8.55 -4.96
CA LEU A 90 -14.21 -8.57 -4.04
C LEU A 90 -13.79 -10.02 -3.78
N ILE A 91 -12.62 -10.38 -4.28
CA ILE A 91 -12.14 -11.76 -4.39
C ILE A 91 -10.82 -11.89 -3.62
N PRO A 92 -10.77 -12.60 -2.48
CA PRO A 92 -9.51 -12.84 -1.79
C PRO A 92 -8.73 -13.95 -2.50
N VAL A 93 -7.42 -13.72 -2.66
CA VAL A 93 -6.51 -14.65 -3.34
C VAL A 93 -5.23 -14.81 -2.53
N LYS A 94 -4.88 -16.04 -2.18
CA LYS A 94 -3.56 -16.31 -1.64
C LYS A 94 -2.53 -16.30 -2.77
N ALA A 95 -1.66 -15.30 -2.78
CA ALA A 95 -0.71 -15.11 -3.87
C ALA A 95 0.62 -14.56 -3.37
N ASP A 96 1.71 -15.07 -3.96
CA ASP A 96 3.03 -14.49 -3.85
C ASP A 96 3.20 -13.40 -4.91
N ALA A 97 3.60 -12.19 -4.50
CA ALA A 97 3.86 -11.06 -5.41
C ALA A 97 4.91 -11.40 -6.49
N LEU A 98 5.82 -12.32 -6.20
CA LEU A 98 6.85 -12.78 -7.16
C LEU A 98 6.30 -13.73 -8.23
N ASN A 99 5.10 -14.30 -8.01
CA ASN A 99 4.48 -15.26 -8.93
C ASN A 99 2.94 -15.22 -8.82
N LEU A 100 2.35 -14.17 -9.35
CA LEU A 100 0.90 -13.99 -9.32
C LEU A 100 0.18 -15.01 -10.21
N PRO A 101 -0.93 -15.63 -9.73
CA PRO A 101 -1.63 -16.70 -10.44
C PRO A 101 -2.65 -16.15 -11.46
N PHE A 102 -2.23 -15.21 -12.31
CA PHE A 102 -3.10 -14.57 -13.29
C PHE A 102 -2.49 -14.65 -14.70
N GLU A 103 -3.34 -14.49 -15.69
CA GLU A 103 -2.88 -14.36 -17.09
C GLU A 103 -2.25 -12.98 -17.33
N PRO A 104 -1.35 -12.86 -18.31
CA PRO A 104 -0.82 -11.56 -18.73
C PRO A 104 -1.93 -10.56 -19.10
N ALA A 105 -1.70 -9.28 -18.82
CA ALA A 105 -2.63 -8.18 -19.06
C ALA A 105 -4.03 -8.41 -18.45
N PHE A 106 -4.07 -8.93 -17.24
CA PHE A 106 -5.32 -9.22 -16.52
C PHE A 106 -5.91 -7.98 -15.84
N PHE A 107 -5.07 -7.14 -15.23
CA PHE A 107 -5.49 -6.02 -14.41
C PHE A 107 -5.53 -4.69 -15.17
N ASP A 108 -6.58 -3.91 -14.94
CA ASP A 108 -6.64 -2.50 -15.38
C ASP A 108 -5.77 -1.61 -14.48
N ALA A 109 -5.63 -1.99 -13.20
CA ALA A 109 -4.71 -1.33 -12.29
C ALA A 109 -4.20 -2.27 -11.19
N VAL A 110 -3.06 -1.92 -10.60
CA VAL A 110 -2.52 -2.50 -9.37
C VAL A 110 -2.45 -1.41 -8.31
N VAL A 111 -2.95 -1.69 -7.13
CA VAL A 111 -2.80 -0.86 -5.92
C VAL A 111 -1.98 -1.65 -4.91
N SER A 112 -1.04 -1.02 -4.23
CA SER A 112 -0.28 -1.63 -3.13
C SER A 112 -0.03 -0.58 -2.06
N VAL A 113 -0.51 -0.83 -0.85
CA VAL A 113 -0.38 0.08 0.27
C VAL A 113 0.38 -0.60 1.39
N ASP A 114 1.47 0.04 1.83
CA ASP A 114 2.36 -0.45 2.89
C ASP A 114 2.91 -1.88 2.63
N SER A 115 3.21 -2.18 1.36
CA SER A 115 3.65 -3.53 0.95
C SER A 115 4.71 -3.52 -0.16
N TYR A 116 4.59 -2.64 -1.18
CA TYR A 116 5.50 -2.63 -2.33
C TYR A 116 6.98 -2.45 -1.95
N ASN A 117 7.29 -1.79 -0.85
CA ASN A 117 8.63 -1.60 -0.32
C ASN A 117 9.38 -2.91 -0.01
N TYR A 118 8.68 -4.01 0.25
CA TYR A 118 9.31 -5.30 0.57
C TYR A 118 9.90 -5.99 -0.67
N PHE A 119 9.32 -5.80 -1.84
CA PHE A 119 9.75 -6.46 -3.09
C PHE A 119 10.17 -5.49 -4.20
N GLY A 120 9.72 -4.25 -4.17
CA GLY A 120 10.05 -3.23 -5.18
C GLY A 120 11.50 -2.74 -5.20
N ARG A 121 12.31 -3.14 -4.23
CA ARG A 121 13.76 -2.86 -4.20
C ARG A 121 14.58 -3.74 -5.14
N ASP A 122 14.00 -4.85 -5.63
CA ASP A 122 14.60 -5.58 -6.75
C ASP A 122 14.36 -4.78 -8.04
N PRO A 123 15.43 -4.31 -8.73
CA PRO A 123 15.29 -3.50 -9.95
C PRO A 123 14.55 -4.23 -11.08
N ASN A 124 14.44 -5.54 -11.02
CA ASN A 124 13.73 -6.34 -12.00
C ASN A 124 12.26 -6.58 -11.66
N PHE A 125 11.86 -6.37 -10.39
CA PHE A 125 10.52 -6.75 -9.93
C PHE A 125 9.42 -6.05 -10.72
N LEU A 126 9.47 -4.72 -10.81
CA LEU A 126 8.42 -3.94 -11.49
C LEU A 126 8.26 -4.39 -12.94
N GLY A 127 9.35 -4.40 -13.70
CA GLY A 127 9.32 -4.71 -15.14
C GLY A 127 9.04 -6.17 -15.48
N GLN A 128 9.63 -7.10 -14.72
CA GLN A 128 9.59 -8.52 -15.06
C GLN A 128 8.52 -9.31 -14.31
N LYS A 129 8.10 -8.86 -13.13
CA LYS A 129 7.18 -9.60 -12.25
C LYS A 129 5.80 -8.98 -12.16
N LEU A 130 5.67 -7.65 -12.22
CA LEU A 130 4.39 -6.98 -12.00
C LEU A 130 3.78 -6.43 -13.29
N LEU A 131 4.52 -5.68 -14.09
CA LEU A 131 4.02 -5.10 -15.35
C LEU A 131 3.41 -6.11 -16.34
N PRO A 132 3.89 -7.36 -16.47
CA PRO A 132 3.25 -8.33 -17.36
C PRO A 132 1.76 -8.54 -17.07
N TYR A 133 1.31 -8.42 -15.82
CA TYR A 133 -0.10 -8.61 -15.44
C TYR A 133 -0.97 -7.37 -15.64
N VAL A 134 -0.38 -6.20 -15.83
CA VAL A 134 -1.10 -4.94 -16.08
C VAL A 134 -1.39 -4.81 -17.57
N LYS A 135 -2.62 -4.42 -17.92
CA LYS A 135 -3.01 -4.12 -19.31
C LYS A 135 -2.22 -2.95 -19.87
N PRO A 136 -2.05 -2.86 -21.20
CA PRO A 136 -1.61 -1.61 -21.83
C PRO A 136 -2.48 -0.43 -21.35
N ASP A 137 -1.88 0.72 -21.13
CA ASP A 137 -2.50 1.92 -20.56
C ASP A 137 -3.06 1.77 -19.12
N GLY A 138 -2.81 0.63 -18.47
CA GLY A 138 -3.18 0.40 -17.07
C GLY A 138 -2.32 1.18 -16.09
N TYR A 139 -2.79 1.29 -14.86
CA TYR A 139 -2.17 2.13 -13.82
C TYR A 139 -1.60 1.30 -12.66
N LEU A 140 -0.58 1.85 -12.03
CA LEU A 140 -0.04 1.32 -10.78
C LEU A 140 -0.01 2.46 -9.75
N TYR A 141 -0.52 2.16 -8.57
CA TYR A 141 -0.65 3.09 -7.45
C TYR A 141 -0.03 2.46 -6.21
N PHE A 142 1.07 3.04 -5.71
CA PHE A 142 1.75 2.54 -4.52
C PHE A 142 1.83 3.63 -3.46
N ALA A 143 1.49 3.30 -2.22
CA ALA A 143 1.78 4.09 -1.03
C ALA A 143 2.68 3.25 -0.13
N ILE A 144 3.89 3.71 0.10
CA ILE A 144 4.93 2.94 0.80
C ILE A 144 5.52 3.74 1.96
N PRO A 145 5.90 3.08 3.06
CA PRO A 145 6.64 3.75 4.12
C PRO A 145 8.01 4.16 3.59
N GLY A 146 8.48 5.31 4.03
CA GLY A 146 9.75 5.88 3.61
C GLY A 146 10.35 6.83 4.62
N MET A 147 11.45 7.42 4.24
CA MET A 147 12.13 8.47 4.98
C MET A 147 12.01 9.80 4.23
N LYS A 148 11.94 10.92 4.96
CA LYS A 148 12.01 12.28 4.36
C LYS A 148 13.35 12.53 3.70
N GLN A 149 14.39 11.98 4.30
CA GLN A 149 15.76 11.95 3.78
C GLN A 149 16.38 10.62 4.18
N ASP A 150 17.06 9.98 3.25
CA ASP A 150 17.78 8.74 3.54
C ASP A 150 18.83 8.97 4.64
N CYS A 151 18.78 8.12 5.67
CA CYS A 151 19.67 8.22 6.82
C CYS A 151 20.32 6.87 7.20
N HIS A 152 20.38 5.92 6.25
CA HIS A 152 20.93 4.59 6.51
C HIS A 152 22.41 4.61 6.93
N ASP A 153 23.21 5.57 6.48
CA ASP A 153 24.59 5.74 6.93
C ASP A 153 24.71 6.06 8.43
N HIS A 154 23.68 6.72 9.00
CA HIS A 154 23.64 7.13 10.41
C HIS A 154 22.20 7.11 10.91
N LEU A 155 21.69 5.91 11.19
CA LEU A 155 20.32 5.74 11.67
C LEU A 155 20.08 6.49 12.98
N PRO A 156 19.06 7.34 13.05
CA PRO A 156 18.70 8.06 14.27
C PRO A 156 18.36 7.10 15.41
N PRO A 157 18.91 7.32 16.62
CA PRO A 157 18.64 6.44 17.76
C PRO A 157 17.15 6.36 18.13
N GLU A 158 16.38 7.40 17.83
CA GLU A 158 14.93 7.41 18.03
C GLU A 158 14.23 6.33 17.22
N LEU A 159 14.68 6.04 15.98
CA LEU A 159 14.09 5.01 15.14
C LEU A 159 14.44 3.60 15.64
N LEU A 160 15.63 3.44 16.21
CA LEU A 160 16.12 2.14 16.71
C LEU A 160 15.44 1.68 18.01
N LEU A 161 14.54 2.48 18.58
CA LEU A 161 13.72 2.07 19.74
C LEU A 161 12.62 1.07 19.36
N SER A 162 12.15 1.13 18.13
CA SER A 162 11.06 0.27 17.64
C SER A 162 11.50 -0.66 16.50
N TRP A 163 12.44 -0.23 15.66
CA TRP A 163 12.82 -0.96 14.45
C TRP A 163 14.30 -1.30 14.45
N THR A 164 14.62 -2.49 13.94
CA THR A 164 16.02 -2.87 13.70
C THR A 164 16.55 -2.20 12.41
N PRO A 165 17.88 -2.10 12.25
CA PRO A 165 18.45 -1.63 10.98
C PRO A 165 17.91 -2.39 9.76
N GLU A 166 17.74 -3.71 9.86
CA GLU A 166 17.25 -4.55 8.77
C GLU A 166 15.78 -4.22 8.40
N GLN A 167 14.96 -3.84 9.39
CA GLN A 167 13.59 -3.40 9.12
C GLN A 167 13.56 -2.02 8.47
N LEU A 168 14.46 -1.12 8.85
CA LEU A 168 14.57 0.21 8.26
C LEU A 168 15.12 0.19 6.82
N GLU A 169 15.86 -0.88 6.42
CA GLU A 169 16.31 -1.09 5.04
C GLU A 169 15.20 -1.10 3.99
N TYR A 170 13.94 -1.23 4.40
CA TYR A 170 12.78 -1.16 3.51
C TYR A 170 12.22 0.26 3.34
N MET A 171 12.73 1.25 4.09
CA MET A 171 12.23 2.62 4.11
C MET A 171 13.27 3.57 3.50
N HIS A 172 13.10 3.94 2.24
CA HIS A 172 13.97 4.87 1.53
C HIS A 172 13.25 6.18 1.23
N ASP A 173 13.99 7.19 0.79
CA ASP A 173 13.44 8.48 0.40
C ASP A 173 12.89 8.51 -1.04
N VAL A 174 12.32 9.65 -1.42
CA VAL A 174 11.76 9.89 -2.76
C VAL A 174 12.82 9.69 -3.85
N ALA A 175 14.07 10.14 -3.62
CA ALA A 175 15.13 10.07 -4.62
C ALA A 175 15.51 8.62 -4.94
N TYR A 176 15.60 7.78 -3.92
CA TYR A 176 15.83 6.35 -4.11
C TYR A 176 14.71 5.71 -4.95
N TRP A 177 13.45 5.95 -4.59
CA TRP A 177 12.33 5.35 -5.32
C TRP A 177 12.20 5.87 -6.75
N GLN A 178 12.46 7.17 -6.99
CA GLN A 178 12.53 7.72 -8.35
C GLN A 178 13.60 7.00 -9.17
N HIS A 179 14.78 6.75 -8.58
CA HIS A 179 15.83 6.00 -9.24
C HIS A 179 15.37 4.56 -9.55
N MET A 180 14.87 3.82 -8.55
CA MET A 180 14.44 2.43 -8.73
C MET A 180 13.38 2.26 -9.82
N ILE A 181 12.37 3.14 -9.82
CA ILE A 181 11.31 3.12 -10.83
C ILE A 181 11.85 3.46 -12.22
N SER A 182 12.81 4.40 -12.32
CA SER A 182 13.42 4.80 -13.62
C SER A 182 14.21 3.69 -14.32
N LEU A 183 14.55 2.61 -13.61
CA LEU A 183 15.22 1.44 -14.20
C LEU A 183 14.27 0.55 -15.04
N THR A 184 12.96 0.81 -14.98
CA THR A 184 11.95 0.01 -15.68
C THR A 184 11.50 0.71 -16.96
N ASP A 185 11.66 0.03 -18.09
CA ASP A 185 11.13 0.48 -19.38
C ASP A 185 9.62 0.25 -19.50
N GLY A 186 8.97 0.98 -20.42
CA GLY A 186 7.56 0.79 -20.75
C GLY A 186 6.58 1.37 -19.73
N ILE A 187 7.02 2.31 -18.92
CA ILE A 187 6.19 3.05 -17.96
C ILE A 187 6.32 4.56 -18.16
N GLU A 188 5.25 5.27 -17.83
CA GLU A 188 5.23 6.71 -17.63
C GLU A 188 5.13 6.98 -16.10
N ILE A 189 6.06 7.74 -15.55
CA ILE A 189 6.04 8.16 -14.15
C ILE A 189 5.16 9.39 -14.04
N LEU A 190 4.01 9.26 -13.38
CA LEU A 190 3.06 10.36 -13.18
C LEU A 190 3.34 11.10 -11.88
N SER A 191 3.74 10.38 -10.82
CA SER A 191 4.13 10.97 -9.54
C SER A 191 5.06 10.06 -8.76
N VAL A 192 6.07 10.63 -8.11
CA VAL A 192 6.80 10.03 -6.97
C VAL A 192 7.01 11.16 -5.97
N ALA A 193 6.27 11.18 -4.88
CA ALA A 193 6.24 12.30 -3.94
C ALA A 193 5.91 11.86 -2.52
N GLU A 194 6.27 12.69 -1.54
CA GLU A 194 5.84 12.50 -0.17
C GLU A 194 4.32 12.69 -0.05
N MET A 195 3.70 11.93 0.86
CA MET A 195 2.25 12.00 1.13
C MET A 195 1.95 12.99 2.26
N GLU A 196 0.85 13.73 2.11
CA GLU A 196 0.38 14.70 3.10
C GLU A 196 -0.27 14.03 4.32
N SER A 197 -0.82 12.82 4.15
CA SER A 197 -1.50 12.06 5.21
C SER A 197 -0.58 11.52 6.30
N ASN A 198 0.73 11.58 6.13
CA ASN A 198 1.71 10.91 6.99
C ASN A 198 1.43 11.07 8.49
N GLU A 199 1.24 12.29 8.97
CA GLU A 199 0.99 12.52 10.40
C GLU A 199 -0.33 11.90 10.87
N GLU A 200 -1.41 12.08 10.09
CA GLU A 200 -2.75 11.59 10.43
C GLU A 200 -2.82 10.06 10.45
N VAL A 201 -2.21 9.38 9.47
CA VAL A 201 -2.23 7.92 9.39
C VAL A 201 -1.44 7.27 10.54
N TRP A 202 -0.32 7.88 10.93
CA TRP A 202 0.44 7.46 12.11
C TRP A 202 -0.34 7.67 13.41
N GLN A 203 -1.00 8.82 13.57
CA GLN A 203 -1.83 9.10 14.75
C GLN A 203 -2.96 8.07 14.91
N ASP A 204 -3.59 7.64 13.82
CA ASP A 204 -4.62 6.61 13.86
C ASP A 204 -4.07 5.23 14.22
N TRP A 205 -2.90 4.88 13.68
CA TRP A 205 -2.22 3.63 13.98
C TRP A 205 -1.79 3.53 15.45
N LEU A 206 -1.17 4.57 15.96
CA LEU A 206 -0.66 4.58 17.33
C LEU A 206 -1.75 4.53 18.40
N LYS A 207 -3.02 4.72 18.05
CA LYS A 207 -4.17 4.51 18.95
C LYS A 207 -4.56 3.03 19.08
N GLN A 208 -4.10 2.16 18.17
CA GLN A 208 -4.45 0.74 18.18
C GLN A 208 -3.75 0.00 19.31
N GLU A 209 -4.45 -0.96 19.94
CA GLU A 209 -3.94 -1.73 21.09
C GLU A 209 -3.35 -3.09 20.69
N ASN A 210 -2.89 -3.24 19.44
CA ASN A 210 -2.13 -4.41 19.04
C ASN A 210 -0.63 -4.26 19.35
N GLU A 211 0.09 -5.38 19.40
CA GLU A 211 1.51 -5.43 19.80
C GLU A 211 2.44 -4.60 18.91
N TYR A 212 2.15 -4.51 17.60
CA TYR A 212 2.96 -3.76 16.65
C TYR A 212 2.79 -2.25 16.84
N ALA A 213 1.56 -1.76 16.97
CA ALA A 213 1.29 -0.36 17.25
C ALA A 213 1.91 0.09 18.60
N ILE A 214 1.81 -0.76 19.63
CA ILE A 214 2.46 -0.53 20.93
C ILE A 214 3.99 -0.49 20.77
N GLY A 215 4.55 -1.37 19.96
CA GLY A 215 5.97 -1.39 19.65
C GLY A 215 6.45 -0.09 18.99
N ASP A 216 5.70 0.39 18.00
CA ASP A 216 6.05 1.60 17.23
C ASP A 216 5.96 2.89 18.05
N ARG A 217 5.11 2.93 19.09
CA ARG A 217 4.98 4.10 20.00
C ARG A 217 6.33 4.54 20.57
N LYS A 218 7.25 3.61 20.86
CA LYS A 218 8.54 3.94 21.46
C LYS A 218 9.36 4.91 20.60
N SER A 219 9.46 4.63 19.31
CA SER A 219 10.16 5.50 18.37
C SER A 219 9.39 6.80 18.12
N MET A 220 8.07 6.71 17.97
CA MET A 220 7.25 7.87 17.67
C MET A 220 7.20 8.86 18.83
N ASP A 221 7.06 8.39 20.07
CA ASP A 221 7.11 9.21 21.30
C ASP A 221 8.48 9.87 21.51
N ALA A 222 9.56 9.21 21.07
CA ALA A 222 10.91 9.76 21.06
C ALA A 222 11.15 10.80 19.94
N GLY A 223 10.15 11.05 19.09
CA GLY A 223 10.24 12.00 17.98
C GLY A 223 10.76 11.41 16.67
N GLY A 224 10.78 10.08 16.54
CA GLY A 224 11.19 9.38 15.31
C GLY A 224 10.36 9.73 14.09
N GLY A 225 9.10 10.09 14.27
CA GLY A 225 8.20 10.50 13.18
C GLY A 225 8.69 11.69 12.34
N LYS A 226 9.62 12.50 12.85
CA LYS A 226 10.23 13.60 12.07
C LYS A 226 11.09 13.12 10.90
N TYR A 227 11.56 11.86 10.94
CA TYR A 227 12.38 11.26 9.90
C TYR A 227 11.57 10.47 8.87
N LEU A 228 10.35 10.07 9.24
CA LEU A 228 9.52 9.16 8.46
C LEU A 228 8.51 9.92 7.61
N ASN A 229 8.15 9.31 6.48
CA ASN A 229 7.04 9.72 5.64
C ASN A 229 6.43 8.50 4.93
N PHE A 230 5.27 8.70 4.30
CA PHE A 230 4.80 7.84 3.24
C PHE A 230 5.09 8.47 1.89
N ILE A 231 5.37 7.63 0.90
CA ILE A 231 5.71 8.04 -0.46
C ILE A 231 4.66 7.44 -1.40
N GLN A 232 4.01 8.30 -2.17
CA GLN A 232 3.18 7.85 -3.28
C GLN A 232 4.01 7.64 -4.54
N ILE A 233 3.71 6.57 -5.27
CA ILE A 233 4.24 6.29 -6.60
C ILE A 233 3.04 6.02 -7.51
N VAL A 234 2.86 6.82 -8.55
CA VAL A 234 1.78 6.66 -9.54
C VAL A 234 2.40 6.51 -10.91
N LEU A 235 2.11 5.39 -11.54
CA LEU A 235 2.68 5.03 -12.84
C LEU A 235 1.58 4.67 -13.82
N LYS A 236 1.86 4.84 -15.10
CA LYS A 236 1.05 4.32 -16.19
C LYS A 236 1.90 3.37 -17.04
N LYS A 237 1.38 2.17 -17.34
CA LYS A 237 2.01 1.28 -18.30
C LYS A 237 1.84 1.84 -19.71
N CYS A 238 2.94 2.02 -20.42
CA CYS A 238 2.93 2.33 -21.85
C CYS A 238 2.58 1.09 -22.70
N HIS A 239 2.31 1.31 -23.99
CA HIS A 239 1.94 0.24 -24.95
C HIS A 239 3.05 -0.80 -25.14
#